data_7a565935901e160fe78c6973794d656f
#
_entry.id   7a565935901e160fe78c6973794d656f
#
_cell.length_a   1.000
_cell.length_b   1.000
_cell.length_c   1.000
_cell.angle_alpha   90.00
_cell.angle_beta   90.00
_cell.angle_gamma   90.00
#
_symmetry.space_group_name_H-M   'P 1'
#
loop_
_entity.id
_entity.type
_entity.pdbx_description
1 polymer ?
#
loop_
_entity_poly.entity_id
_entity_poly.type
_entity_poly.pdbx_seq_one_letter_code
_entity_poly.pdbx_strand_id
1 'polypeptide(L)'
;IGPQRIICMTEETTEWLYLLGQEHRIVGISGYTVRPARARQEKPRISAFTSAKIDKILALQPDCVLGFSDLQADIASTLIRQGVQVTIFNQRSVAEILSMLYQVGAMVGQAQQAMERIAAMQAQMQAVALAAAALPRRPRVYFEEWDEPPISAIRWVSELMGIAGGDDCFPELAQQSLGKNRIIADSLDIVRRDPDIIIGSWCGKKFRPEKVAARDGWQNVKAVQHQQLFEIKSPDILQPGPA
;
A
#
# COMPACT_ATOMS: atom_id res chain seq x y z
N ILE A 1 23.85 -15.01 -7.44
CA ILE A 1 23.86 -13.81 -8.27
C ILE A 1 22.84 -12.84 -7.71
N GLY A 2 23.08 -11.54 -7.84
CA GLY A 2 22.25 -10.47 -7.30
C GLY A 2 22.66 -10.00 -5.91
N PRO A 3 21.99 -8.96 -5.37
CA PRO A 3 22.37 -8.33 -4.10
C PRO A 3 22.28 -9.31 -2.93
N GLN A 4 23.23 -9.22 -2.00
CA GLN A 4 23.35 -10.10 -0.83
C GLN A 4 23.07 -9.38 0.50
N ARG A 5 23.14 -8.04 0.50
CA ARG A 5 22.95 -7.20 1.69
C ARG A 5 21.94 -6.08 1.38
N ILE A 6 20.66 -6.46 1.42
CA ILE A 6 19.56 -5.61 1.00
C ILE A 6 18.99 -4.84 2.19
N ILE A 7 18.76 -3.55 2.02
CA ILE A 7 17.94 -2.75 2.91
C ILE A 7 16.60 -2.48 2.23
N CYS A 8 15.53 -2.80 2.93
CA CYS A 8 14.15 -2.50 2.54
C CYS A 8 13.67 -1.26 3.29
N MET A 9 13.59 -0.11 2.62
CA MET A 9 13.11 1.14 3.24
C MET A 9 11.59 1.21 3.34
N THR A 10 10.88 0.21 2.79
CA THR A 10 9.43 0.07 2.83
C THR A 10 9.02 -1.37 3.14
N GLU A 11 7.77 -1.55 3.50
CA GLU A 11 7.25 -2.82 4.03
C GLU A 11 7.08 -3.89 2.96
N GLU A 12 6.58 -3.50 1.78
CA GLU A 12 6.21 -4.40 0.69
C GLU A 12 7.42 -5.19 0.17
N THR A 13 8.58 -4.56 0.07
CA THR A 13 9.81 -5.24 -0.35
C THR A 13 10.32 -6.22 0.71
N THR A 14 10.17 -5.87 2.00
CA THR A 14 10.46 -6.79 3.10
C THR A 14 9.58 -8.03 3.02
N GLU A 15 8.26 -7.84 3.00
CA GLU A 15 7.30 -8.94 2.95
C GLU A 15 7.56 -9.85 1.74
N TRP A 16 7.79 -9.24 0.56
CA TRP A 16 8.04 -10.01 -0.65
C TRP A 16 9.30 -10.87 -0.58
N LEU A 17 10.41 -10.33 -0.07
CA LEU A 17 11.65 -11.11 0.11
C LEU A 17 11.47 -12.27 1.10
N TYR A 18 10.69 -12.09 2.16
CA TYR A 18 10.31 -13.18 3.06
C TYR A 18 9.46 -14.25 2.35
N LEU A 19 8.50 -13.85 1.54
CA LEU A 19 7.67 -14.77 0.75
C LEU A 19 8.50 -15.57 -0.28
N LEU A 20 9.59 -15.00 -0.78
CA LEU A 20 10.52 -15.65 -1.69
C LEU A 20 11.61 -16.47 -0.97
N GLY A 21 11.60 -16.57 0.37
CA GLY A 21 12.65 -17.25 1.14
C GLY A 21 14.01 -16.57 1.08
N GLN A 22 14.05 -15.27 0.81
CA GLN A 22 15.27 -14.47 0.64
C GLN A 22 15.54 -13.52 1.84
N GLU A 23 14.90 -13.75 2.97
CA GLU A 23 15.06 -12.95 4.19
C GLU A 23 16.48 -12.91 4.73
N HIS A 24 17.29 -13.91 4.44
CA HIS A 24 18.71 -13.95 4.81
C HIS A 24 19.51 -12.82 4.18
N ARG A 25 19.08 -12.27 3.04
CA ARG A 25 19.70 -11.13 2.35
C ARG A 25 19.34 -9.80 2.98
N ILE A 26 18.25 -9.73 3.77
CA ILE A 26 17.79 -8.47 4.38
C ILE A 26 18.67 -8.13 5.58
N VAL A 27 19.34 -6.97 5.53
CA VAL A 27 20.19 -6.46 6.62
C VAL A 27 19.57 -5.29 7.35
N GLY A 28 18.48 -4.68 6.84
CA GLY A 28 17.74 -3.62 7.51
C GLY A 28 16.36 -3.42 6.91
N ILE A 29 15.41 -2.98 7.73
CA ILE A 29 14.00 -2.81 7.37
C ILE A 29 13.42 -1.46 7.79
N SER A 30 12.29 -1.09 7.20
CA SER A 30 11.46 0.02 7.66
C SER A 30 10.93 -0.23 9.08
N GLY A 31 10.86 0.84 9.88
CA GLY A 31 10.22 0.82 11.19
C GLY A 31 8.72 0.52 11.14
N TYR A 32 8.09 0.69 9.99
CA TYR A 32 6.67 0.41 9.76
C TYR A 32 6.39 -1.03 9.32
N THR A 33 7.42 -1.83 9.03
CA THR A 33 7.26 -3.24 8.65
C THR A 33 6.43 -3.99 9.69
N VAL A 34 5.34 -4.63 9.27
CA VAL A 34 4.46 -5.45 10.12
C VAL A 34 4.39 -6.91 9.65
N ARG A 35 4.65 -7.17 8.38
CA ARG A 35 4.64 -8.52 7.82
C ARG A 35 5.99 -8.92 7.23
N PRO A 36 6.40 -10.18 7.47
CA PRO A 36 5.88 -11.04 8.53
C PRO A 36 6.27 -10.49 9.91
N ALA A 37 5.50 -10.80 10.96
CA ALA A 37 5.73 -10.26 12.30
C ALA A 37 7.15 -10.51 12.83
N ARG A 38 7.76 -11.66 12.47
CA ARG A 38 9.13 -12.03 12.84
C ARG A 38 10.20 -11.08 12.28
N ALA A 39 9.94 -10.40 11.17
CA ALA A 39 10.90 -9.48 10.56
C ALA A 39 11.35 -8.36 11.53
N ARG A 40 10.43 -7.87 12.37
CA ARG A 40 10.73 -6.84 13.38
C ARG A 40 11.62 -7.32 14.51
N GLN A 41 11.68 -8.62 14.74
CA GLN A 41 12.53 -9.25 15.77
C GLN A 41 13.91 -9.62 15.19
N GLU A 42 13.94 -10.02 13.92
CA GLU A 42 15.13 -10.52 13.24
C GLU A 42 15.98 -9.41 12.61
N LYS A 43 15.39 -8.26 12.25
CA LYS A 43 16.06 -7.25 11.45
C LYS A 43 16.07 -5.87 12.13
N PRO A 44 17.19 -5.13 12.04
CA PRO A 44 17.30 -3.79 12.57
C PRO A 44 16.40 -2.82 11.79
N ARG A 45 15.71 -1.92 12.51
CA ARG A 45 14.89 -0.85 11.93
C ARG A 45 15.76 0.38 11.67
N ILE A 46 15.84 0.80 10.42
CA ILE A 46 16.80 1.83 9.96
C ILE A 46 16.13 3.08 9.39
N SER A 47 14.86 3.02 9.03
CA SER A 47 14.13 4.13 8.45
C SER A 47 12.70 4.22 8.97
N ALA A 48 12.13 5.42 8.87
CA ALA A 48 10.71 5.66 8.72
C ALA A 48 10.41 5.89 7.22
N PHE A 49 9.16 6.16 6.84
CA PHE A 49 8.82 6.29 5.43
C PHE A 49 9.53 7.49 4.75
N THR A 50 9.54 8.65 5.39
CA THR A 50 10.13 9.90 4.86
C THR A 50 11.47 10.26 5.50
N SER A 51 12.02 9.45 6.39
CA SER A 51 13.29 9.71 7.06
C SER A 51 14.10 8.42 7.24
N ALA A 52 15.41 8.52 7.13
CA ALA A 52 16.32 7.41 7.31
C ALA A 52 17.56 7.83 8.11
N LYS A 53 18.10 6.91 8.88
CA LYS A 53 19.36 7.09 9.60
C LYS A 53 20.50 6.64 8.71
N ILE A 54 21.00 7.56 7.85
CA ILE A 54 22.02 7.27 6.83
C ILE A 54 23.22 6.52 7.42
N ASP A 55 23.78 7.01 8.54
CA ASP A 55 24.94 6.36 9.18
C ASP A 55 24.64 4.90 9.59
N LYS A 56 23.42 4.63 10.06
CA LYS A 56 23.01 3.25 10.39
C LYS A 56 22.87 2.38 9.16
N ILE A 57 22.38 2.95 8.06
CA ILE A 57 22.30 2.27 6.76
C ILE A 57 23.71 1.90 6.29
N LEU A 58 24.63 2.87 6.27
CA LEU A 58 26.00 2.66 5.83
C LEU A 58 26.77 1.67 6.71
N ALA A 59 26.55 1.71 8.02
CA ALA A 59 27.16 0.75 8.97
C ALA A 59 26.75 -0.71 8.69
N LEU A 60 25.60 -0.94 8.06
CA LEU A 60 25.17 -2.27 7.63
C LEU A 60 25.81 -2.72 6.32
N GLN A 61 26.61 -1.88 5.67
CA GLN A 61 27.31 -2.18 4.41
C GLN A 61 26.38 -2.81 3.36
N PRO A 62 25.27 -2.16 3.00
CA PRO A 62 24.37 -2.71 1.99
C PRO A 62 25.01 -2.67 0.61
N ASP A 63 24.72 -3.68 -0.19
CA ASP A 63 25.02 -3.68 -1.63
C ASP A 63 23.81 -3.25 -2.47
N CYS A 64 22.61 -3.16 -1.85
CA CYS A 64 21.40 -2.63 -2.48
C CYS A 64 20.45 -2.06 -1.45
N VAL A 65 19.83 -0.93 -1.78
CA VAL A 65 18.72 -0.33 -1.00
C VAL A 65 17.49 -0.27 -1.90
N LEU A 66 16.38 -0.81 -1.43
CA LEU A 66 15.08 -0.78 -2.08
C LEU A 66 14.18 0.24 -1.39
N GLY A 67 13.55 1.10 -2.15
CA GLY A 67 12.66 2.13 -1.65
C GLY A 67 11.47 2.39 -2.56
N PHE A 68 10.62 3.32 -2.16
CA PHE A 68 9.37 3.64 -2.83
C PHE A 68 9.14 5.15 -2.90
N SER A 69 8.78 5.61 -4.10
CA SER A 69 8.29 6.93 -4.45
C SER A 69 9.29 8.11 -4.32
N ASP A 70 8.86 9.21 -4.88
CA ASP A 70 9.53 10.52 -4.84
C ASP A 70 9.74 11.05 -3.40
N LEU A 71 8.91 10.60 -2.45
CA LEU A 71 9.06 10.95 -1.03
C LEU A 71 10.38 10.45 -0.42
N GLN A 72 11.06 9.48 -1.05
CA GLN A 72 12.37 8.97 -0.64
C GLN A 72 13.52 9.47 -1.53
N ALA A 73 13.27 10.42 -2.43
CA ALA A 73 14.27 10.89 -3.42
C ALA A 73 15.53 11.48 -2.75
N ASP A 74 15.39 12.27 -1.70
CA ASP A 74 16.54 12.88 -1.00
C ASP A 74 17.38 11.82 -0.27
N ILE A 75 16.73 10.83 0.32
CA ILE A 75 17.41 9.68 0.95
C ILE A 75 18.19 8.90 -0.11
N ALA A 76 17.55 8.61 -1.24
CA ALA A 76 18.18 7.90 -2.36
C ALA A 76 19.37 8.67 -2.90
N SER A 77 19.23 9.97 -3.14
CA SER A 77 20.32 10.84 -3.60
C SER A 77 21.51 10.81 -2.65
N THR A 78 21.26 10.87 -1.33
CA THR A 78 22.30 10.82 -0.30
C THR A 78 23.05 9.48 -0.34
N LEU A 79 22.32 8.36 -0.41
CA LEU A 79 22.91 7.02 -0.45
C LEU A 79 23.73 6.78 -1.73
N ILE A 80 23.23 7.25 -2.89
CA ILE A 80 23.94 7.16 -4.17
C ILE A 80 25.29 7.89 -4.10
N ARG A 81 25.34 9.08 -3.50
CA ARG A 81 26.58 9.83 -3.30
C ARG A 81 27.58 9.11 -2.38
N GLN A 82 27.11 8.21 -1.54
CA GLN A 82 27.93 7.36 -0.68
C GLN A 82 28.31 6.03 -1.36
N GLY A 83 28.02 5.88 -2.66
CA GLY A 83 28.40 4.70 -3.45
C GLY A 83 27.47 3.49 -3.26
N VAL A 84 26.30 3.66 -2.65
CA VAL A 84 25.33 2.58 -2.47
C VAL A 84 24.42 2.48 -3.69
N GLN A 85 24.21 1.26 -4.22
CA GLN A 85 23.18 1.03 -5.22
C GLN A 85 21.78 1.23 -4.62
N VAL A 86 20.94 2.06 -5.25
CA VAL A 86 19.59 2.33 -4.81
C VAL A 86 18.61 2.06 -5.94
N THR A 87 17.51 1.38 -5.63
CA THR A 87 16.38 1.19 -6.54
C THR A 87 15.14 1.76 -5.88
N ILE A 88 14.57 2.82 -6.48
CA ILE A 88 13.31 3.40 -6.04
C ILE A 88 12.22 2.95 -7.01
N PHE A 89 11.25 2.23 -6.48
CA PHE A 89 10.03 1.86 -7.20
C PHE A 89 9.00 2.97 -7.07
N ASN A 90 8.05 3.03 -8.00
CA ASN A 90 7.02 4.08 -8.01
C ASN A 90 5.66 3.53 -8.48
N GLN A 91 5.35 2.31 -8.08
CA GLN A 91 4.12 1.62 -8.45
C GLN A 91 2.89 2.34 -7.87
N ARG A 92 1.88 2.58 -8.72
CA ARG A 92 0.63 3.25 -8.33
C ARG A 92 -0.62 2.45 -8.72
N SER A 93 -0.46 1.42 -9.55
CA SER A 93 -1.54 0.53 -9.99
C SER A 93 -1.27 -0.91 -9.59
N VAL A 94 -2.29 -1.74 -9.61
CA VAL A 94 -2.15 -3.20 -9.38
C VAL A 94 -1.16 -3.82 -10.37
N ALA A 95 -1.22 -3.44 -11.64
CA ALA A 95 -0.29 -3.94 -12.65
C ALA A 95 1.17 -3.55 -12.35
N GLU A 96 1.41 -2.31 -11.90
CA GLU A 96 2.75 -1.85 -11.53
C GLU A 96 3.25 -2.52 -10.25
N ILE A 97 2.37 -2.82 -9.28
CA ILE A 97 2.70 -3.62 -8.10
C ILE A 97 3.21 -5.01 -8.54
N LEU A 98 2.46 -5.71 -9.39
CA LEU A 98 2.87 -7.02 -9.88
C LEU A 98 4.20 -6.96 -10.66
N SER A 99 4.42 -5.89 -11.44
CA SER A 99 5.68 -5.64 -12.13
C SER A 99 6.85 -5.45 -11.15
N MET A 100 6.65 -4.66 -10.09
CA MET A 100 7.66 -4.47 -9.04
C MET A 100 8.00 -5.79 -8.34
N LEU A 101 7.00 -6.59 -7.99
CA LEU A 101 7.20 -7.91 -7.38
C LEU A 101 8.05 -8.82 -8.28
N TYR A 102 7.78 -8.84 -9.59
CA TYR A 102 8.60 -9.58 -10.54
C TYR A 102 10.05 -9.07 -10.57
N GLN A 103 10.25 -7.75 -10.67
CA GLN A 103 11.58 -7.15 -10.73
C GLN A 103 12.40 -7.47 -9.48
N VAL A 104 11.83 -7.34 -8.28
CA VAL A 104 12.52 -7.70 -7.03
C VAL A 104 12.84 -9.19 -7.00
N GLY A 105 11.93 -10.06 -7.43
CA GLY A 105 12.19 -11.49 -7.55
C GLY A 105 13.36 -11.81 -8.49
N ALA A 106 13.40 -11.16 -9.65
CA ALA A 106 14.49 -11.32 -10.62
C ALA A 106 15.84 -10.82 -10.06
N MET A 107 15.83 -9.69 -9.35
CA MET A 107 17.06 -9.13 -8.72
C MET A 107 17.70 -10.11 -7.74
N VAL A 108 16.91 -10.92 -7.05
CA VAL A 108 17.44 -11.91 -6.08
C VAL A 108 17.55 -13.33 -6.64
N GLY A 109 17.38 -13.49 -7.96
CA GLY A 109 17.51 -14.78 -8.66
C GLY A 109 16.30 -15.71 -8.48
N GLN A 110 15.14 -15.17 -8.10
CA GLN A 110 13.90 -15.92 -7.86
C GLN A 110 12.80 -15.55 -8.88
N ALA A 111 13.17 -15.24 -10.12
CA ALA A 111 12.23 -14.82 -11.16
C ALA A 111 11.10 -15.82 -11.40
N GLN A 112 11.40 -17.12 -11.44
CA GLN A 112 10.42 -18.16 -11.66
C GLN A 112 9.41 -18.23 -10.49
N GLN A 113 9.91 -18.26 -9.25
CA GLN A 113 9.06 -18.30 -8.06
C GLN A 113 8.20 -17.03 -7.93
N ALA A 114 8.76 -15.88 -8.31
CA ALA A 114 8.00 -14.62 -8.36
C ALA A 114 6.85 -14.72 -9.36
N MET A 115 7.09 -15.22 -10.57
CA MET A 115 6.04 -15.41 -11.59
C MET A 115 4.93 -16.35 -11.11
N GLU A 116 5.28 -17.46 -10.47
CA GLU A 116 4.29 -18.41 -9.95
C GLU A 116 3.39 -17.76 -8.87
N ARG A 117 3.97 -17.00 -7.97
CA ARG A 117 3.21 -16.28 -6.94
C ARG A 117 2.34 -15.17 -7.54
N ILE A 118 2.86 -14.42 -8.49
CA ILE A 118 2.11 -13.37 -9.21
C ILE A 118 0.94 -13.99 -9.97
N ALA A 119 1.13 -15.11 -10.65
CA ALA A 119 0.05 -15.83 -11.34
C ALA A 119 -1.05 -16.27 -10.37
N ALA A 120 -0.68 -16.74 -9.17
CA ALA A 120 -1.65 -17.09 -8.13
C ALA A 120 -2.45 -15.86 -7.63
N MET A 121 -1.80 -14.71 -7.43
CA MET A 121 -2.47 -13.45 -7.07
C MET A 121 -3.44 -13.01 -8.16
N GLN A 122 -3.02 -13.07 -9.43
CA GLN A 122 -3.88 -12.73 -10.57
C GLN A 122 -5.10 -13.65 -10.68
N ALA A 123 -4.91 -14.96 -10.48
CA ALA A 123 -6.00 -15.92 -10.47
C ALA A 123 -7.00 -15.64 -9.34
N GLN A 124 -6.51 -15.27 -8.15
CA GLN A 124 -7.37 -14.89 -7.03
C GLN A 124 -8.17 -13.62 -7.34
N MET A 125 -7.54 -12.58 -7.86
CA MET A 125 -8.23 -11.35 -8.27
C MET A 125 -9.28 -11.63 -9.35
N GLN A 126 -8.96 -12.49 -10.32
CA GLN A 126 -9.91 -12.88 -11.35
C GLN A 126 -11.11 -13.65 -10.77
N ALA A 127 -10.89 -14.56 -9.82
CA ALA A 127 -11.97 -15.27 -9.15
C ALA A 127 -12.90 -14.31 -8.40
N VAL A 128 -12.33 -13.30 -7.71
CA VAL A 128 -13.11 -12.25 -7.05
C VAL A 128 -13.91 -11.44 -8.08
N ALA A 129 -13.30 -11.04 -9.20
CA ALA A 129 -13.98 -10.28 -10.25
C ALA A 129 -15.14 -11.08 -10.89
N LEU A 130 -14.96 -12.38 -11.10
CA LEU A 130 -16.02 -13.25 -11.60
C LEU A 130 -17.19 -13.38 -10.60
N ALA A 131 -16.89 -13.52 -9.31
CA ALA A 131 -17.93 -13.54 -8.27
C ALA A 131 -18.65 -12.18 -8.20
N ALA A 132 -17.91 -11.08 -8.31
CA ALA A 132 -18.46 -9.73 -8.31
C ALA A 132 -19.36 -9.44 -9.51
N ALA A 133 -19.08 -10.05 -10.68
CA ALA A 133 -19.91 -9.90 -11.87
C ALA A 133 -21.34 -10.49 -11.71
N ALA A 134 -21.56 -11.36 -10.73
CA ALA A 134 -22.88 -11.91 -10.39
C ALA A 134 -23.70 -11.00 -9.44
N LEU A 135 -23.13 -9.91 -8.96
CA LEU A 135 -23.85 -8.96 -8.11
C LEU A 135 -24.98 -8.28 -8.91
N PRO A 136 -26.17 -8.07 -8.30
CA PRO A 136 -27.31 -7.43 -8.98
C PRO A 136 -27.02 -5.96 -9.36
N ARG A 137 -26.12 -5.30 -8.67
CA ARG A 137 -25.61 -3.97 -8.94
C ARG A 137 -24.23 -3.79 -8.32
N ARG A 138 -23.49 -2.81 -8.80
CA ARG A 138 -22.25 -2.37 -8.18
C ARG A 138 -22.55 -1.35 -7.08
N PRO A 139 -22.16 -1.58 -5.82
CA PRO A 139 -22.32 -0.59 -4.76
C PRO A 139 -21.36 0.57 -4.97
N ARG A 140 -21.79 1.78 -4.63
CA ARG A 140 -20.88 2.94 -4.51
C ARG A 140 -20.08 2.82 -3.22
N VAL A 141 -18.76 2.90 -3.33
CA VAL A 141 -17.83 2.72 -2.21
C VAL A 141 -17.03 3.99 -2.00
N TYR A 142 -17.08 4.52 -0.80
CA TYR A 142 -16.17 5.55 -0.34
C TYR A 142 -15.06 4.90 0.48
N PHE A 143 -13.81 5.01 0.02
CA PHE A 143 -12.64 4.61 0.78
C PHE A 143 -12.00 5.84 1.42
N GLU A 144 -11.74 5.78 2.72
CA GLU A 144 -11.14 6.85 3.49
C GLU A 144 -9.76 6.41 4.03
N GLU A 145 -8.70 6.92 3.40
CA GLU A 145 -7.31 6.67 3.79
C GLU A 145 -6.92 7.44 5.06
N TRP A 146 -7.55 8.60 5.26
CA TRP A 146 -7.36 9.48 6.41
C TRP A 146 -8.63 10.31 6.64
N ASP A 147 -8.90 10.70 7.90
CA ASP A 147 -10.15 11.33 8.31
C ASP A 147 -10.13 12.85 8.36
N GLU A 148 -9.00 13.47 8.72
CA GLU A 148 -8.89 14.93 8.92
C GLU A 148 -7.57 15.47 8.37
N PRO A 149 -7.60 16.09 7.17
CA PRO A 149 -8.72 16.16 6.23
C PRO A 149 -9.03 14.79 5.60
N PRO A 150 -10.26 14.54 5.11
CA PRO A 150 -10.60 13.28 4.48
C PRO A 150 -9.79 13.10 3.18
N ILE A 151 -9.10 11.96 3.07
CA ILE A 151 -8.28 11.58 1.91
C ILE A 151 -8.91 10.35 1.28
N SER A 152 -9.19 10.42 -0.04
CA SER A 152 -9.78 9.32 -0.80
C SER A 152 -8.76 8.24 -1.17
N ALA A 153 -9.24 7.15 -1.78
CA ALA A 153 -8.43 6.03 -2.24
C ALA A 153 -7.29 6.45 -3.16
N ILE A 154 -6.13 5.81 -3.00
CA ILE A 154 -5.07 5.80 -4.00
C ILE A 154 -5.41 4.81 -5.13
N ARG A 155 -4.79 4.95 -6.28
CA ARG A 155 -5.17 4.27 -7.52
C ARG A 155 -5.28 2.75 -7.37
N TRP A 156 -4.30 2.06 -6.78
CA TRP A 156 -4.40 0.59 -6.65
C TRP A 156 -5.57 0.17 -5.74
N VAL A 157 -5.92 0.98 -4.72
CA VAL A 157 -7.07 0.72 -3.85
C VAL A 157 -8.38 0.90 -4.64
N SER A 158 -8.48 1.96 -5.45
CA SER A 158 -9.61 2.18 -6.36
C SER A 158 -9.76 1.03 -7.36
N GLU A 159 -8.64 0.54 -7.94
CA GLU A 159 -8.64 -0.62 -8.83
C GLU A 159 -9.10 -1.91 -8.12
N LEU A 160 -8.63 -2.15 -6.87
CA LEU A 160 -9.05 -3.31 -6.08
C LEU A 160 -10.54 -3.25 -5.72
N MET A 161 -11.07 -2.07 -5.39
CA MET A 161 -12.51 -1.88 -5.21
C MET A 161 -13.28 -2.25 -6.48
N GLY A 162 -12.78 -1.82 -7.64
CA GLY A 162 -13.36 -2.17 -8.95
C GLY A 162 -13.35 -3.68 -9.23
N ILE A 163 -12.26 -4.37 -8.91
CA ILE A 163 -12.13 -5.84 -9.00
C ILE A 163 -13.14 -6.51 -8.07
N ALA A 164 -13.33 -5.98 -6.87
CA ALA A 164 -14.30 -6.49 -5.91
C ALA A 164 -15.76 -6.14 -6.23
N GLY A 165 -16.03 -5.46 -7.35
CA GLY A 165 -17.37 -5.14 -7.83
C GLY A 165 -17.95 -3.85 -7.26
N GLY A 166 -17.15 -3.01 -6.59
CA GLY A 166 -17.55 -1.69 -6.14
C GLY A 166 -17.25 -0.60 -7.18
N ASP A 167 -17.96 0.52 -7.09
CA ASP A 167 -17.67 1.74 -7.82
C ASP A 167 -17.11 2.79 -6.85
N ASP A 168 -15.86 3.19 -7.08
CA ASP A 168 -15.21 4.23 -6.29
C ASP A 168 -15.99 5.55 -6.38
N CYS A 169 -16.28 6.16 -5.25
CA CYS A 169 -16.96 7.45 -5.22
C CYS A 169 -16.08 8.61 -5.74
N PHE A 170 -14.74 8.47 -5.72
CA PHE A 170 -13.79 9.52 -6.12
C PHE A 170 -12.71 9.01 -7.10
N PRO A 171 -13.10 8.39 -8.23
CA PRO A 171 -12.13 7.80 -9.16
C PRO A 171 -11.21 8.84 -9.80
N GLU A 172 -11.66 10.10 -9.90
CA GLU A 172 -10.87 11.23 -10.41
C GLU A 172 -9.71 11.59 -9.47
N LEU A 173 -9.91 11.48 -8.15
CA LEU A 173 -8.86 11.73 -7.16
C LEU A 173 -7.87 10.57 -7.09
N ALA A 174 -8.31 9.36 -7.32
CA ALA A 174 -7.46 8.17 -7.29
C ALA A 174 -6.28 8.22 -8.28
N GLN A 175 -6.38 9.05 -9.33
CA GLN A 175 -5.29 9.26 -10.28
C GLN A 175 -4.11 10.07 -9.69
N GLN A 176 -4.31 10.70 -8.55
CA GLN A 176 -3.29 11.51 -7.89
C GLN A 176 -2.40 10.63 -6.98
N SER A 177 -1.09 10.68 -7.18
CA SER A 177 -0.14 9.85 -6.45
C SER A 177 0.05 10.23 -4.98
N LEU A 178 -0.08 11.53 -4.65
CA LEU A 178 0.17 12.03 -3.30
C LEU A 178 -1.13 12.24 -2.52
N GLY A 179 -1.17 11.83 -1.25
CA GLY A 179 -2.33 11.99 -0.37
C GLY A 179 -2.85 13.43 -0.31
N LYS A 180 -1.95 14.42 -0.26
CA LYS A 180 -2.35 15.85 -0.27
C LYS A 180 -3.18 16.27 -1.49
N ASN A 181 -3.04 15.59 -2.61
CA ASN A 181 -3.78 15.86 -3.85
C ASN A 181 -5.08 15.04 -3.93
N ARG A 182 -5.31 14.13 -2.98
CA ARG A 182 -6.53 13.31 -2.85
C ARG A 182 -7.42 13.77 -1.68
N ILE A 183 -7.11 14.91 -1.10
CA ILE A 183 -7.94 15.53 -0.06
C ILE A 183 -9.28 15.93 -0.67
N ILE A 184 -10.37 15.52 -0.02
CA ILE A 184 -11.71 15.95 -0.34
C ILE A 184 -11.96 17.28 0.38
N ALA A 185 -11.93 18.38 -0.36
CA ALA A 185 -11.97 19.73 0.20
C ALA A 185 -13.30 20.05 0.91
N ASP A 186 -14.40 19.51 0.41
CA ASP A 186 -15.73 19.63 1.00
C ASP A 186 -16.25 18.23 1.40
N SER A 187 -16.29 17.94 2.70
CA SER A 187 -16.77 16.67 3.21
C SER A 187 -18.25 16.38 2.85
N LEU A 188 -19.04 17.41 2.55
CA LEU A 188 -20.40 17.25 2.05
C LEU A 188 -20.45 16.69 0.63
N ASP A 189 -19.35 16.70 -0.12
CA ASP A 189 -19.28 16.02 -1.42
C ASP A 189 -19.42 14.50 -1.25
N ILE A 190 -18.90 13.94 -0.17
CA ILE A 190 -19.09 12.53 0.18
C ILE A 190 -20.58 12.25 0.42
N VAL A 191 -21.27 13.15 1.13
CA VAL A 191 -22.73 13.05 1.39
C VAL A 191 -23.50 13.11 0.06
N ARG A 192 -23.16 14.04 -0.84
CA ARG A 192 -23.81 14.17 -2.15
C ARG A 192 -23.60 12.94 -3.04
N ARG A 193 -22.44 12.28 -2.94
CA ARG A 193 -22.15 11.03 -3.66
C ARG A 193 -22.84 9.83 -3.03
N ASP A 194 -23.32 9.94 -1.81
CA ASP A 194 -24.18 9.00 -1.08
C ASP A 194 -23.68 7.54 -1.22
N PRO A 195 -22.51 7.19 -0.65
CA PRO A 195 -21.97 5.84 -0.74
C PRO A 195 -22.86 4.80 -0.09
N ASP A 196 -22.91 3.61 -0.70
CA ASP A 196 -23.57 2.42 -0.13
C ASP A 196 -22.69 1.77 0.95
N ILE A 197 -21.35 1.91 0.81
CA ILE A 197 -20.35 1.34 1.70
C ILE A 197 -19.27 2.38 1.98
N ILE A 198 -18.82 2.44 3.24
CA ILE A 198 -17.63 3.22 3.63
C ILE A 198 -16.59 2.27 4.18
N ILE A 199 -15.37 2.35 3.63
CA ILE A 199 -14.21 1.59 4.08
C ILE A 199 -13.17 2.57 4.61
N GLY A 200 -12.85 2.48 5.89
CA GLY A 200 -11.78 3.26 6.51
C GLY A 200 -10.49 2.48 6.63
N SER A 201 -9.38 3.11 6.29
CA SER A 201 -8.04 2.56 6.45
C SER A 201 -7.08 3.65 6.93
N TRP A 202 -7.34 4.16 8.13
CA TRP A 202 -6.59 5.30 8.67
C TRP A 202 -5.17 4.89 9.02
N CYS A 203 -4.22 5.54 8.37
CA CYS A 203 -2.81 5.20 8.52
C CYS A 203 -2.33 5.47 9.96
N GLY A 204 -1.88 4.41 10.64
CA GLY A 204 -1.33 4.51 12.00
C GLY A 204 -2.36 4.67 13.12
N LYS A 205 -3.65 4.71 12.84
CA LYS A 205 -4.71 4.77 13.87
C LYS A 205 -5.89 3.86 13.52
N LYS A 206 -6.66 3.48 14.54
CA LYS A 206 -7.83 2.63 14.37
C LYS A 206 -8.98 3.42 13.74
N PHE A 207 -9.63 2.85 12.76
CA PHE A 207 -10.89 3.35 12.21
C PHE A 207 -11.99 3.37 13.29
N ARG A 208 -12.78 4.42 13.30
CA ARG A 208 -13.84 4.67 14.27
C ARG A 208 -15.16 4.93 13.54
N PRO A 209 -15.95 3.86 13.24
CA PRO A 209 -17.24 3.99 12.55
C PRO A 209 -18.17 4.99 13.21
N GLU A 210 -18.18 5.00 14.56
CA GLU A 210 -19.00 5.91 15.35
C GLU A 210 -18.66 7.40 15.14
N LYS A 211 -17.37 7.71 14.91
CA LYS A 211 -16.95 9.08 14.58
C LYS A 211 -17.36 9.49 13.17
N VAL A 212 -17.28 8.55 12.23
CA VAL A 212 -17.70 8.79 10.85
C VAL A 212 -19.21 9.01 10.80
N ALA A 213 -19.99 8.18 11.47
CA ALA A 213 -21.45 8.29 11.52
C ALA A 213 -21.93 9.58 12.21
N ALA A 214 -21.14 10.11 13.15
CA ALA A 214 -21.47 11.32 13.91
C ALA A 214 -21.09 12.63 13.21
N ARG A 215 -20.50 12.58 12.00
CA ARG A 215 -20.15 13.78 11.23
C ARG A 215 -21.39 14.55 10.80
N ASP A 216 -21.31 15.88 10.81
CA ASP A 216 -22.43 16.75 10.44
C ASP A 216 -22.90 16.47 8.99
N GLY A 217 -24.18 16.22 8.83
CA GLY A 217 -24.81 15.93 7.55
C GLY A 217 -24.72 14.47 7.07
N TRP A 218 -23.96 13.59 7.77
CA TRP A 218 -23.74 12.21 7.34
C TRP A 218 -24.84 11.22 7.74
N GLN A 219 -25.76 11.62 8.63
CA GLN A 219 -26.86 10.77 9.10
C GLN A 219 -27.79 10.27 7.98
N ASN A 220 -27.79 10.94 6.82
CA ASN A 220 -28.60 10.58 5.66
C ASN A 220 -27.85 9.74 4.62
N VAL A 221 -26.54 9.50 4.80
CA VAL A 221 -25.74 8.67 3.90
C VAL A 221 -26.15 7.21 4.06
N LYS A 222 -26.41 6.52 2.96
CA LYS A 222 -26.85 5.11 2.95
C LYS A 222 -25.97 4.19 3.76
N ALA A 223 -24.65 4.32 3.60
CA ALA A 223 -23.67 3.52 4.36
C ALA A 223 -23.84 3.71 5.87
N VAL A 224 -24.13 4.92 6.32
CA VAL A 224 -24.37 5.22 7.75
C VAL A 224 -25.71 4.63 8.21
N GLN A 225 -26.77 4.86 7.45
CA GLN A 225 -28.11 4.35 7.78
C GLN A 225 -28.16 2.83 7.87
N HIS A 226 -27.41 2.14 6.98
CA HIS A 226 -27.38 0.69 6.90
C HIS A 226 -26.19 0.07 7.65
N GLN A 227 -25.45 0.86 8.42
CA GLN A 227 -24.25 0.43 9.19
C GLN A 227 -23.19 -0.28 8.34
N GLN A 228 -23.03 0.14 7.07
CA GLN A 228 -22.06 -0.39 6.13
C GLN A 228 -20.72 0.38 6.22
N LEU A 229 -20.13 0.41 7.42
CA LEU A 229 -18.86 1.05 7.72
C LEU A 229 -17.86 -0.02 8.18
N PHE A 230 -16.81 -0.23 7.41
CA PHE A 230 -15.84 -1.31 7.62
C PHE A 230 -14.43 -0.76 7.76
N GLU A 231 -13.57 -1.50 8.46
CA GLU A 231 -12.13 -1.24 8.53
C GLU A 231 -11.36 -2.26 7.69
N ILE A 232 -10.44 -1.78 6.86
CA ILE A 232 -9.32 -2.57 6.37
C ILE A 232 -8.06 -1.92 6.94
N LYS A 233 -7.22 -2.69 7.64
CA LYS A 233 -6.02 -2.13 8.26
C LYS A 233 -5.05 -1.63 7.20
N SER A 234 -4.40 -0.49 7.45
CA SER A 234 -3.47 0.13 6.51
C SER A 234 -2.39 -0.81 5.97
N PRO A 235 -1.78 -1.70 6.78
CA PRO A 235 -0.79 -2.64 6.26
C PRO A 235 -1.35 -3.62 5.22
N ASP A 236 -2.66 -3.85 5.21
CA ASP A 236 -3.29 -4.86 4.34
C ASP A 236 -3.75 -4.27 3.00
N ILE A 237 -3.77 -2.93 2.84
CA ILE A 237 -4.29 -2.31 1.60
C ILE A 237 -3.53 -1.07 1.16
N LEU A 238 -2.88 -0.33 2.08
CA LEU A 238 -2.16 0.91 1.73
C LEU A 238 -0.69 0.68 1.39
N GLN A 239 -0.20 -0.54 1.52
CA GLN A 239 1.15 -0.90 1.07
C GLN A 239 1.06 -1.50 -0.34
N PRO A 240 1.76 -0.91 -1.34
CA PRO A 240 1.69 -1.38 -2.72
C PRO A 240 2.54 -2.63 -2.93
N GLY A 241 2.12 -3.75 -2.36
CA GLY A 241 2.87 -4.99 -2.27
C GLY A 241 2.03 -6.27 -2.40
N PRO A 242 2.52 -7.38 -1.84
CA PRO A 242 1.92 -8.71 -2.05
C PRO A 242 0.67 -8.99 -1.20
N ALA A 243 0.34 -8.11 -0.24
CA ALA A 243 -0.83 -8.26 0.63
C ALA A 243 -2.10 -7.79 -0.01
#